data_0b4dc111b855d7c044723517ca2335bd
#
_entry.id   0b4dc111b855d7c044723517ca2335bd
#
_cell.length_a   1.000
_cell.length_b   1.000
_cell.length_c   1.000
_cell.angle_alpha   90.00
_cell.angle_beta   90.00
_cell.angle_gamma   90.00
#
_symmetry.space_group_name_H-M   'P 1'
#
loop_
_entity.id
_entity.type
_entity.pdbx_description
1 polymer ?
#
loop_
_entity_poly.entity_id
_entity_poly.type
_entity_poly.pdbx_seq_one_letter_code
_entity_poly.pdbx_strand_id
1 'polypeptide(L)'
;MDNSIVPPPYIPPEHYAVFRCKVDKQQYIIPLVIWCILDIIILIVTPNILLGSFIVSLSIVPIGVALLWIKYFWGKITYIIESQELRIITPLKSISIKINNIKKIKQVNEYLISHKGRDFSASHVKLRIIYDRSSYVYVSPEDEELFVGMLQAINPNIEYSDERGL
;
A
#
# COMPACT_ATOMS: atom_id res chain seq x y z
N MET A 1 21.49 6.45 -32.10
CA MET A 1 20.83 6.19 -30.78
C MET A 1 19.67 5.28 -31.09
N ASP A 2 19.88 4.00 -30.85
CA ASP A 2 18.90 2.96 -31.19
C ASP A 2 17.91 2.83 -30.05
N ASN A 3 16.74 3.44 -30.22
CA ASN A 3 15.61 3.25 -29.29
C ASN A 3 14.95 1.91 -29.64
N SER A 4 15.60 0.82 -29.27
CA SER A 4 14.94 -0.48 -29.32
C SER A 4 13.80 -0.48 -28.29
N ILE A 5 12.60 -0.17 -28.78
CA ILE A 5 11.35 -0.38 -28.04
C ILE A 5 11.28 -1.89 -27.79
N VAL A 6 11.62 -2.31 -26.58
CA VAL A 6 11.38 -3.68 -26.14
C VAL A 6 9.87 -3.88 -26.15
N PRO A 7 9.34 -4.78 -27.00
CA PRO A 7 7.91 -5.02 -26.99
C PRO A 7 7.49 -5.51 -25.60
N PRO A 8 6.33 -5.07 -25.09
CA PRO A 8 5.83 -5.53 -23.80
C PRO A 8 5.74 -7.07 -23.82
N PRO A 9 6.02 -7.73 -22.69
CA PRO A 9 5.95 -9.18 -22.61
C PRO A 9 4.55 -9.65 -23.01
N TYR A 10 4.51 -10.62 -23.94
CA TYR A 10 3.27 -11.26 -24.37
C TYR A 10 2.62 -11.97 -23.17
N ILE A 11 1.49 -11.48 -22.72
CA ILE A 11 0.70 -12.10 -21.66
C ILE A 11 -0.44 -12.84 -22.34
N PRO A 12 -0.47 -14.19 -22.22
CA PRO A 12 -1.57 -14.98 -22.77
C PRO A 12 -2.91 -14.58 -22.14
N PRO A 13 -4.01 -14.54 -22.91
CA PRO A 13 -5.31 -14.02 -22.45
C PRO A 13 -6.00 -14.84 -21.33
N GLU A 14 -5.43 -15.95 -20.92
CA GLU A 14 -6.00 -16.83 -19.87
C GLU A 14 -5.34 -16.71 -18.50
N HIS A 15 -4.34 -15.86 -18.34
CA HIS A 15 -3.59 -15.81 -17.06
C HIS A 15 -4.04 -14.65 -16.20
N TYR A 16 -4.53 -14.99 -15.01
CA TYR A 16 -4.64 -14.03 -13.94
C TYR A 16 -3.30 -13.90 -13.21
N ALA A 17 -2.97 -12.71 -12.79
CA ALA A 17 -1.82 -12.45 -11.96
C ALA A 17 -2.25 -11.93 -10.59
N VAL A 18 -1.57 -12.41 -9.56
CA VAL A 18 -1.85 -12.06 -8.17
C VAL A 18 -0.65 -11.34 -7.60
N PHE A 19 -0.86 -10.11 -7.17
CA PHE A 19 0.15 -9.28 -6.52
C PHE A 19 -0.21 -9.09 -5.05
N ARG A 20 0.78 -9.17 -4.18
CA ARG A 20 0.62 -8.83 -2.77
C ARG A 20 0.86 -7.34 -2.57
N CYS A 21 0.29 -6.83 -1.50
CA CYS A 21 0.53 -5.46 -1.08
C CYS A 21 1.91 -5.34 -0.43
N LYS A 22 2.71 -4.40 -0.93
CA LYS A 22 3.98 -4.00 -0.31
C LYS A 22 3.67 -3.28 0.99
N VAL A 23 4.18 -3.79 2.09
CA VAL A 23 4.02 -3.20 3.42
C VAL A 23 5.33 -2.53 3.82
N ASP A 24 5.28 -1.23 4.00
CA ASP A 24 6.44 -0.47 4.45
C ASP A 24 6.58 -0.57 5.97
N LYS A 25 7.57 -1.33 6.39
CA LYS A 25 7.86 -1.55 7.82
C LYS A 25 8.23 -0.27 8.56
N GLN A 26 8.80 0.72 7.88
CA GLN A 26 9.22 1.96 8.52
C GLN A 26 8.05 2.77 9.08
N GLN A 27 6.90 2.75 8.42
CA GLN A 27 5.68 3.43 8.89
C GLN A 27 5.19 2.94 10.25
N TYR A 28 5.56 1.72 10.62
CA TYR A 28 5.13 1.11 11.89
C TYR A 28 6.24 1.10 12.94
N ILE A 29 7.49 1.01 12.52
CA ILE A 29 8.65 1.02 13.41
C ILE A 29 8.80 2.38 14.07
N ILE A 30 8.65 3.49 13.33
CA ILE A 30 8.83 4.83 13.85
C ILE A 30 7.86 5.16 15.02
N PRO A 31 6.52 4.98 14.88
CA PRO A 31 5.61 5.19 16.00
C PRO A 31 5.89 4.28 17.19
N LEU A 32 6.29 3.02 16.93
CA LEU A 32 6.64 2.08 17.98
C LEU A 32 7.85 2.55 18.79
N VAL A 33 8.90 3.01 18.12
CA VAL A 33 10.10 3.54 18.78
C VAL A 33 9.77 4.78 19.61
N ILE A 34 8.99 5.70 19.05
CA ILE A 34 8.53 6.89 19.80
C ILE A 34 7.77 6.49 21.05
N TRP A 35 6.88 5.50 20.94
CA TRP A 35 6.11 5.01 22.09
C TRP A 35 7.00 4.39 23.16
N CYS A 36 7.97 3.57 22.78
CA CYS A 36 8.93 3.00 23.74
C CYS A 36 9.73 4.09 24.45
N ILE A 37 10.12 5.15 23.75
CA ILE A 37 10.82 6.29 24.37
C ILE A 37 9.92 7.00 25.40
N LEU A 38 8.64 7.19 25.07
CA LEU A 38 7.67 7.78 25.99
C LEU A 38 7.47 6.93 27.26
N ASP A 39 7.38 5.60 27.12
CA ASP A 39 7.27 4.68 28.26
C ASP A 39 8.51 4.77 29.15
N ILE A 40 9.71 4.86 28.59
CA ILE A 40 10.96 5.06 29.36
C ILE A 40 10.93 6.39 30.11
N ILE A 41 10.49 7.48 29.48
CA ILE A 41 10.36 8.79 30.12
C ILE A 41 9.38 8.73 31.28
N ILE A 42 8.24 8.07 31.13
CA ILE A 42 7.25 7.88 32.18
C ILE A 42 7.86 7.17 33.39
N LEU A 43 8.66 6.11 33.18
CA LEU A 43 9.33 5.39 34.25
C LEU A 43 10.34 6.28 35.02
N ILE A 44 11.05 7.16 34.31
CA ILE A 44 12.05 8.04 34.92
C ILE A 44 11.37 9.17 35.72
N VAL A 45 10.30 9.75 35.20
CA VAL A 45 9.64 10.92 35.79
C VAL A 45 8.69 10.54 36.94
N THR A 46 8.16 9.31 36.92
CA THR A 46 7.20 8.87 37.93
C THR A 46 7.91 8.51 39.25
N PRO A 47 7.71 9.24 40.33
CA PRO A 47 8.41 8.99 41.61
C PRO A 47 8.04 7.66 42.27
N ASN A 48 6.89 7.11 41.91
CA ASN A 48 6.43 5.83 42.42
C ASN A 48 6.61 4.75 41.34
N ILE A 49 7.63 3.90 41.50
CA ILE A 49 7.98 2.81 40.56
C ILE A 49 6.79 1.88 40.32
N LEU A 50 5.96 1.58 41.29
CA LEU A 50 4.79 0.71 41.11
C LEU A 50 3.76 1.35 40.19
N LEU A 51 3.50 2.65 40.34
CA LEU A 51 2.59 3.38 39.49
C LEU A 51 3.14 3.49 38.05
N GLY A 52 4.44 3.82 37.90
CA GLY A 52 5.10 3.89 36.60
C GLY A 52 5.04 2.56 35.85
N SER A 53 5.38 1.45 36.53
CA SER A 53 5.33 0.12 35.92
C SER A 53 3.90 -0.31 35.55
N PHE A 54 2.89 0.08 36.32
CA PHE A 54 1.49 -0.18 35.99
C PHE A 54 1.07 0.57 34.72
N ILE A 55 1.43 1.85 34.58
CA ILE A 55 1.12 2.66 33.39
C ILE A 55 1.78 2.05 32.15
N VAL A 56 3.07 1.68 32.24
CA VAL A 56 3.81 1.06 31.13
C VAL A 56 3.20 -0.31 30.75
N SER A 57 2.83 -1.13 31.74
CA SER A 57 2.18 -2.42 31.44
C SER A 57 0.84 -2.25 30.73
N LEU A 58 0.09 -1.20 31.05
CA LEU A 58 -1.17 -0.87 30.39
C LEU A 58 -0.96 -0.44 28.92
N SER A 59 0.19 0.14 28.58
CA SER A 59 0.52 0.57 27.22
C SER A 59 0.89 -0.58 26.27
N ILE A 60 1.39 -1.71 26.80
CA ILE A 60 1.81 -2.88 26.00
C ILE A 60 0.64 -3.51 25.26
N VAL A 61 -0.54 -3.56 25.90
CA VAL A 61 -1.73 -4.21 25.30
C VAL A 61 -2.19 -3.51 24.02
N PRO A 62 -2.42 -2.18 23.99
CA PRO A 62 -2.82 -1.51 22.76
C PRO A 62 -1.75 -1.57 21.66
N ILE A 63 -0.46 -1.57 22.01
CA ILE A 63 0.62 -1.77 21.02
C ILE A 63 0.52 -3.15 20.39
N GLY A 64 0.38 -4.19 21.20
CA GLY A 64 0.23 -5.56 20.71
C GLY A 64 -0.97 -5.72 19.79
N VAL A 65 -2.13 -5.15 20.18
CA VAL A 65 -3.34 -5.15 19.37
C VAL A 65 -3.12 -4.38 18.06
N ALA A 66 -2.47 -3.21 18.09
CA ALA A 66 -2.19 -2.42 16.90
C ALA A 66 -1.28 -3.17 15.91
N LEU A 67 -0.21 -3.81 16.39
CA LEU A 67 0.68 -4.61 15.56
C LEU A 67 -0.01 -5.82 14.92
N LEU A 68 -0.86 -6.52 15.68
CA LEU A 68 -1.67 -7.63 15.16
C LEU A 68 -2.67 -7.13 14.12
N TRP A 69 -3.31 -5.99 14.36
CA TRP A 69 -4.25 -5.37 13.43
C TRP A 69 -3.56 -5.00 12.11
N ILE A 70 -2.40 -4.37 12.18
CA ILE A 70 -1.59 -4.01 11.02
C ILE A 70 -1.24 -5.24 10.20
N LYS A 71 -0.67 -6.28 10.85
CA LYS A 71 -0.30 -7.54 10.20
C LYS A 71 -1.52 -8.23 9.56
N TYR A 72 -2.65 -8.25 10.28
CA TYR A 72 -3.86 -8.90 9.80
C TYR A 72 -4.50 -8.16 8.64
N PHE A 73 -4.59 -6.83 8.72
CA PHE A 73 -5.30 -6.01 7.74
C PHE A 73 -4.49 -5.80 6.47
N TRP A 74 -3.28 -5.26 6.61
CA TRP A 74 -2.46 -4.89 5.46
C TRP A 74 -1.81 -6.09 4.77
N GLY A 75 -1.43 -7.11 5.50
CA GLY A 75 -0.83 -8.33 4.94
C GLY A 75 -1.80 -9.18 4.09
N LYS A 76 -3.11 -8.89 4.11
CA LYS A 76 -4.14 -9.60 3.34
C LYS A 76 -4.65 -8.85 2.13
N ILE A 77 -4.14 -7.63 1.87
CA ILE A 77 -4.49 -6.92 0.65
C ILE A 77 -3.83 -7.59 -0.54
N THR A 78 -4.64 -7.93 -1.52
CA THR A 78 -4.21 -8.61 -2.73
C THR A 78 -4.78 -7.91 -3.95
N TYR A 79 -3.96 -7.72 -4.98
CA TYR A 79 -4.37 -7.18 -6.27
C TYR A 79 -4.36 -8.31 -7.28
N ILE A 80 -5.48 -8.52 -7.95
CA ILE A 80 -5.66 -9.58 -8.94
C ILE A 80 -5.96 -8.91 -10.27
N ILE A 81 -5.14 -9.20 -11.27
CA ILE A 81 -5.40 -8.84 -12.66
C ILE A 81 -6.01 -10.07 -13.31
N GLU A 82 -7.27 -10.00 -13.66
CA GLU A 82 -8.01 -11.11 -14.27
C GLU A 82 -8.68 -10.63 -15.55
N SER A 83 -8.28 -11.21 -16.69
CA SER A 83 -8.81 -10.86 -18.02
C SER A 83 -8.77 -9.35 -18.31
N GLN A 84 -9.83 -8.61 -18.03
CA GLN A 84 -9.95 -7.17 -18.27
C GLN A 84 -10.30 -6.38 -17.00
N GLU A 85 -10.17 -7.01 -15.83
CA GLU A 85 -10.52 -6.39 -14.56
C GLU A 85 -9.33 -6.42 -13.58
N LEU A 86 -9.13 -5.30 -12.90
CA LEU A 86 -8.27 -5.21 -11.74
C LEU A 86 -9.15 -5.34 -10.50
N ARG A 87 -9.00 -6.45 -9.76
CA ARG A 87 -9.67 -6.68 -8.48
C ARG A 87 -8.74 -6.37 -7.32
N ILE A 88 -9.20 -5.54 -6.41
CA ILE A 88 -8.51 -5.21 -5.17
C ILE A 88 -9.29 -5.89 -4.04
N ILE A 89 -8.68 -6.88 -3.41
CA ILE A 89 -9.28 -7.65 -2.33
C ILE A 89 -8.66 -7.21 -1.02
N THR A 90 -9.51 -6.80 -0.09
CA THR A 90 -9.14 -6.48 1.28
C THR A 90 -9.96 -7.34 2.25
N PRO A 91 -9.59 -7.45 3.53
CA PRO A 91 -10.39 -8.19 4.51
C PRO A 91 -11.82 -7.69 4.68
N LEU A 92 -12.10 -6.42 4.37
CA LEU A 92 -13.42 -5.82 4.58
C LEU A 92 -14.24 -5.71 3.30
N LYS A 93 -13.61 -5.55 2.15
CA LYS A 93 -14.31 -5.40 0.87
C LYS A 93 -13.44 -5.75 -0.32
N SER A 94 -14.08 -6.04 -1.44
CA SER A 94 -13.44 -6.13 -2.75
C SER A 94 -13.94 -5.01 -3.66
N ILE A 95 -13.04 -4.52 -4.53
CA ILE A 95 -13.36 -3.54 -5.57
C ILE A 95 -12.86 -4.11 -6.89
N SER A 96 -13.68 -3.96 -7.94
CA SER A 96 -13.31 -4.31 -9.31
C SER A 96 -13.29 -3.05 -10.17
N ILE A 97 -12.23 -2.90 -10.95
CA ILE A 97 -12.02 -1.78 -11.88
C ILE A 97 -11.75 -2.36 -13.26
N LYS A 98 -12.53 -1.96 -14.26
CA LYS A 98 -12.26 -2.35 -15.64
C LYS A 98 -10.97 -1.72 -16.13
N ILE A 99 -10.02 -2.51 -16.60
CA ILE A 99 -8.69 -2.03 -17.03
C ILE A 99 -8.81 -1.07 -18.21
N ASN A 100 -9.81 -1.26 -19.08
CA ASN A 100 -10.09 -0.34 -20.19
C ASN A 100 -10.52 1.07 -19.74
N ASN A 101 -10.99 1.22 -18.50
CA ASN A 101 -11.37 2.51 -17.93
C ASN A 101 -10.19 3.22 -17.24
N ILE A 102 -9.07 2.54 -17.07
CA ILE A 102 -7.86 3.15 -16.47
C ILE A 102 -7.22 4.06 -17.52
N LYS A 103 -7.03 5.32 -17.14
CA LYS A 103 -6.45 6.34 -18.01
C LYS A 103 -5.00 6.62 -17.67
N LYS A 104 -4.69 6.67 -16.37
CA LYS A 104 -3.36 7.09 -15.91
C LYS A 104 -2.99 6.40 -14.61
N ILE A 105 -1.73 6.01 -14.52
CA ILE A 105 -1.10 5.51 -13.30
C ILE A 105 0.04 6.47 -12.95
N LYS A 106 0.01 7.00 -11.73
CA LYS A 106 1.06 7.88 -11.21
C LYS A 106 1.70 7.24 -10.01
N GLN A 107 3.03 7.18 -10.01
CA GLN A 107 3.74 6.84 -8.79
C GLN A 107 3.86 8.10 -7.93
N VAL A 108 3.41 8.01 -6.69
CA VAL A 108 3.40 9.11 -5.73
C VAL A 108 4.08 8.69 -4.44
N ASN A 109 4.71 9.66 -3.79
CA ASN A 109 5.36 9.46 -2.50
C ASN A 109 4.59 10.27 -1.45
N GLU A 110 3.62 9.62 -0.80
CA GLU A 110 2.75 10.25 0.20
C GLU A 110 2.79 9.48 1.50
N TYR A 111 3.24 10.15 2.58
CA TYR A 111 3.32 9.57 3.93
C TYR A 111 1.97 9.53 4.65
N LEU A 112 1.00 10.34 4.23
CA LEU A 112 -0.30 10.42 4.87
C LEU A 112 -1.30 9.50 4.19
N ILE A 113 -2.09 8.79 5.00
CA ILE A 113 -3.23 8.02 4.52
C ILE A 113 -4.23 9.02 3.90
N SER A 114 -4.49 8.87 2.62
CA SER A 114 -5.50 9.70 1.94
C SER A 114 -6.87 9.42 2.54
N HIS A 115 -7.46 10.40 3.22
CA HIS A 115 -8.70 10.25 4.00
C HIS A 115 -9.97 9.96 3.17
N LYS A 116 -9.85 9.71 1.86
CA LYS A 116 -11.02 9.54 0.98
C LYS A 116 -11.47 8.10 0.75
N GLY A 117 -11.12 7.16 1.65
CA GLY A 117 -11.70 5.81 1.65
C GLY A 117 -11.35 4.91 0.44
N ARG A 118 -10.39 5.31 -0.39
CA ARG A 118 -9.95 4.59 -1.59
C ARG A 118 -8.45 4.28 -1.56
N ASP A 119 -7.87 4.28 -0.37
CA ASP A 119 -6.47 3.91 -0.17
C ASP A 119 -6.39 2.43 0.23
N PHE A 120 -5.81 1.63 -0.66
CA PHE A 120 -5.58 0.20 -0.51
C PHE A 120 -4.07 -0.09 -0.53
N SER A 121 -3.26 0.89 -0.16
CA SER A 121 -1.80 0.79 -0.09
C SER A 121 -1.34 0.69 1.35
N ALA A 122 -0.21 0.04 1.58
CA ALA A 122 0.45 -0.07 2.87
C ALA A 122 1.91 0.42 2.81
N SER A 123 2.25 1.19 1.78
CA SER A 123 3.57 1.80 1.57
C SER A 123 3.43 3.31 1.36
N HIS A 124 4.48 4.07 1.69
CA HIS A 124 4.54 5.50 1.38
C HIS A 124 4.77 5.74 -0.11
N VAL A 125 5.50 4.85 -0.78
CA VAL A 125 5.59 4.80 -2.24
C VAL A 125 4.42 3.98 -2.75
N LYS A 126 3.53 4.60 -3.52
CA LYS A 126 2.29 3.98 -3.98
C LYS A 126 1.92 4.43 -5.38
N LEU A 127 1.13 3.61 -6.04
CA LEU A 127 0.58 3.91 -7.35
C LEU A 127 -0.82 4.49 -7.18
N ARG A 128 -1.04 5.66 -7.75
CA ARG A 128 -2.36 6.27 -7.90
C ARG A 128 -2.93 5.90 -9.26
N ILE A 129 -3.91 5.02 -9.28
CA ILE A 129 -4.62 4.60 -10.48
C ILE A 129 -5.82 5.51 -10.69
N ILE A 130 -5.85 6.24 -11.81
CA ILE A 130 -6.94 7.13 -12.19
C ILE A 130 -7.78 6.42 -13.24
N TYR A 131 -9.08 6.26 -12.98
CA TYR A 131 -10.01 5.56 -13.86
C TYR A 131 -11.33 6.33 -13.99
N ASP A 132 -12.13 5.99 -14.96
CA ASP A 132 -13.35 6.70 -15.33
C ASP A 132 -13.11 8.20 -15.60
N ARG A 133 -13.95 9.09 -15.08
CA ARG A 133 -13.80 10.53 -15.29
C ARG A 133 -12.80 11.19 -14.33
N SER A 134 -12.85 10.83 -13.04
CA SER A 134 -12.00 11.42 -12.00
C SER A 134 -11.85 10.52 -10.76
N SER A 135 -12.27 9.28 -10.86
CA SER A 135 -12.11 8.30 -9.79
C SER A 135 -10.66 7.86 -9.68
N TYR A 136 -10.19 7.61 -8.48
CA TYR A 136 -8.85 7.10 -8.27
C TYR A 136 -8.80 6.14 -7.08
N VAL A 137 -7.80 5.26 -7.09
CA VAL A 137 -7.43 4.39 -5.98
C VAL A 137 -5.91 4.40 -5.81
N TYR A 138 -5.47 4.18 -4.57
CA TYR A 138 -4.06 3.96 -4.28
C TYR A 138 -3.81 2.48 -4.03
N VAL A 139 -2.75 1.96 -4.62
CA VAL A 139 -2.28 0.59 -4.46
C VAL A 139 -0.76 0.59 -4.30
N SER A 140 -0.21 -0.42 -3.64
CA SER A 140 1.23 -0.59 -3.49
C SER A 140 1.59 -2.06 -3.74
N PRO A 141 1.64 -2.52 -4.99
CA PRO A 141 2.05 -3.88 -5.30
C PRO A 141 3.53 -4.10 -4.96
N GLU A 142 3.92 -5.33 -4.58
CA GLU A 142 5.32 -5.67 -4.29
C GLU A 142 6.22 -5.47 -5.51
N ASP A 143 5.73 -5.84 -6.69
CA ASP A 143 6.42 -5.64 -7.98
C ASP A 143 5.64 -4.61 -8.81
N GLU A 144 6.03 -3.34 -8.68
CA GLU A 144 5.35 -2.22 -9.33
C GLU A 144 5.53 -2.24 -10.85
N GLU A 145 6.74 -2.59 -11.32
CA GLU A 145 7.06 -2.58 -12.76
C GLU A 145 6.27 -3.67 -13.48
N LEU A 146 6.27 -4.88 -12.94
CA LEU A 146 5.51 -5.98 -13.49
C LEU A 146 4.01 -5.67 -13.47
N PHE A 147 3.51 -5.12 -12.37
CA PHE A 147 2.10 -4.76 -12.22
C PHE A 147 1.65 -3.73 -13.26
N VAL A 148 2.41 -2.64 -13.43
CA VAL A 148 2.13 -1.59 -14.43
C VAL A 148 2.26 -2.15 -15.86
N GLY A 149 3.32 -2.92 -16.13
CA GLY A 149 3.54 -3.56 -17.43
C GLY A 149 2.39 -4.47 -17.85
N MET A 150 1.83 -5.25 -16.90
CA MET A 150 0.66 -6.10 -17.17
C MET A 150 -0.60 -5.29 -17.48
N LEU A 151 -0.85 -4.21 -16.74
CA LEU A 151 -1.99 -3.32 -17.02
C LEU A 151 -1.86 -2.66 -18.39
N GLN A 152 -0.65 -2.21 -18.77
CA GLN A 152 -0.38 -1.61 -20.07
C GLN A 152 -0.43 -2.62 -21.21
N ALA A 153 -0.06 -3.88 -20.98
CA ALA A 153 -0.20 -4.95 -21.98
C ALA A 153 -1.68 -5.21 -22.34
N ILE A 154 -2.60 -5.08 -21.35
CA ILE A 154 -4.04 -5.22 -21.57
C ILE A 154 -4.64 -3.92 -22.15
N ASN A 155 -4.22 -2.76 -21.67
CA ASN A 155 -4.66 -1.46 -22.17
C ASN A 155 -3.47 -0.55 -22.46
N PRO A 156 -2.96 -0.52 -23.70
CA PRO A 156 -1.79 0.28 -24.10
C PRO A 156 -2.01 1.80 -23.97
N ASN A 157 -3.25 2.27 -23.81
CA ASN A 157 -3.55 3.69 -23.66
C ASN A 157 -3.33 4.21 -22.22
N ILE A 158 -2.87 3.36 -21.30
CA ILE A 158 -2.58 3.79 -19.92
C ILE A 158 -1.31 4.62 -19.91
N GLU A 159 -1.43 5.89 -19.56
CA GLU A 159 -0.29 6.76 -19.28
C GLU A 159 0.35 6.40 -17.94
N TYR A 160 1.66 6.14 -17.93
CA TYR A 160 2.42 5.99 -16.70
C TYR A 160 3.32 7.20 -16.47
N SER A 161 3.31 7.75 -15.25
CA SER A 161 4.22 8.83 -14.86
C SER A 161 4.81 8.55 -13.49
N ASP A 162 6.15 8.64 -13.42
CA ASP A 162 6.90 8.57 -12.17
C ASP A 162 7.16 10.00 -11.66
N GLU A 163 6.53 10.37 -10.55
CA GLU A 163 6.69 11.70 -9.92
C GLU A 163 7.71 11.67 -8.76
N ARG A 164 8.57 10.64 -8.67
CA ARG A 164 9.61 10.55 -7.62
C ARG A 164 10.74 11.55 -7.77
N GLY A 165 10.84 12.25 -8.87
CA GLY A 165 12.01 13.05 -9.26
C GLY A 165 11.76 14.54 -9.45
N LEU A 166 10.69 15.13 -8.85
CA LEU A 166 10.46 16.56 -8.87
C LEU A 166 10.49 17.14 -7.46
#